data_e32f7da4ca8de4f738743fa85b34c1d4
#
_entry.id   e32f7da4ca8de4f738743fa85b34c1d4
#
_cell.length_a   1.000
_cell.length_b   1.000
_cell.length_c   1.000
_cell.angle_alpha   90.00
_cell.angle_beta   90.00
_cell.angle_gamma   90.00
#
_symmetry.space_group_name_H-M   'P 1'
#
loop_
_entity.id
_entity.type
_entity.pdbx_description
1 polymer ?
#
loop_
_entity_poly.entity_id
_entity_poly.type
_entity_poly.pdbx_seq_one_letter_code
_entity_poly.pdbx_strand_id
1 'polypeptide(L)'
;MTREVHPRILIVEDEKDIVQVLEYALRQAGFDTVSARDGAEAFARVREKTPDAVILDLMLPDLSGTEICRQLKSTARTAAVPVIMLTARSDEVDRVVGFELGADDYITKPFSVREVVLRVKAVLRRGTPGETPPRAELGPVRLDTEAHRVFVDGEEVELTALEFRLLETFMARIGRVQTREQLLHDVWEMTGELQTRTVDTHVKRLREKLGSGRDLIETVRGLGYRMSDPAER
;
A
#
# COMPACT_ATOMS: atom_id res chain seq x y z
N MET A 1 -10.02 -4.28 33.97
CA MET A 1 -8.89 -4.66 33.12
C MET A 1 -9.40 -4.62 31.68
N THR A 2 -9.19 -3.55 30.96
CA THR A 2 -9.48 -3.42 29.55
C THR A 2 -8.53 -4.36 28.79
N ARG A 3 -9.08 -5.34 28.12
CA ARG A 3 -8.33 -6.24 27.25
C ARG A 3 -7.79 -5.39 26.10
N GLU A 4 -6.48 -5.18 26.02
CA GLU A 4 -5.88 -4.56 24.84
C GLU A 4 -6.26 -5.40 23.64
N VAL A 5 -6.97 -4.82 22.69
CA VAL A 5 -7.36 -5.49 21.45
C VAL A 5 -6.19 -5.32 20.49
N HIS A 6 -5.41 -6.37 20.31
CA HIS A 6 -4.33 -6.38 19.33
C HIS A 6 -4.90 -6.58 17.92
N PRO A 7 -4.42 -5.82 16.92
CA PRO A 7 -4.83 -6.04 15.53
C PRO A 7 -4.50 -7.45 15.07
N ARG A 8 -5.45 -8.08 14.36
CA ARG A 8 -5.34 -9.46 13.88
C ARG A 8 -4.81 -9.49 12.45
N ILE A 9 -3.67 -10.13 12.23
CA ILE A 9 -3.03 -10.28 10.93
C ILE A 9 -3.25 -11.70 10.41
N LEU A 10 -3.81 -11.83 9.21
CA LEU A 10 -3.90 -13.09 8.49
C LEU A 10 -2.66 -13.24 7.60
N ILE A 11 -1.93 -14.35 7.77
CA ILE A 11 -0.78 -14.73 6.95
C ILE A 11 -1.22 -15.87 6.04
N VAL A 12 -1.18 -15.67 4.73
CA VAL A 12 -1.52 -16.69 3.73
C VAL A 12 -0.24 -17.05 2.98
N GLU A 13 0.34 -18.20 3.35
CA GLU A 13 1.66 -18.65 2.90
C GLU A 13 1.73 -20.17 3.11
N ASP A 14 2.17 -20.95 2.13
CA ASP A 14 2.27 -22.41 2.19
C ASP A 14 3.58 -22.90 2.82
N GLU A 15 4.65 -22.09 2.76
CA GLU A 15 5.94 -22.39 3.37
C GLU A 15 5.92 -22.21 4.89
N LYS A 16 5.93 -23.33 5.64
CA LYS A 16 5.84 -23.32 7.11
C LYS A 16 6.90 -22.48 7.81
N ASP A 17 8.12 -22.47 7.29
CA ASP A 17 9.24 -21.75 7.89
C ASP A 17 9.03 -20.24 7.78
N ILE A 18 8.51 -19.76 6.63
CA ILE A 18 8.14 -18.37 6.43
C ILE A 18 7.02 -17.96 7.38
N VAL A 19 5.97 -18.78 7.47
CA VAL A 19 4.85 -18.55 8.41
C VAL A 19 5.34 -18.39 9.84
N GLN A 20 6.19 -19.33 10.33
CA GLN A 20 6.69 -19.30 11.70
C GLN A 20 7.49 -18.03 12.01
N VAL A 21 8.37 -17.63 11.09
CA VAL A 21 9.19 -16.42 11.23
C VAL A 21 8.32 -15.17 11.25
N LEU A 22 7.33 -15.08 10.38
CA LEU A 22 6.39 -13.96 10.31
C LEU A 22 5.51 -13.88 11.56
N GLU A 23 4.93 -15.03 11.99
CA GLU A 23 4.11 -15.09 13.21
C GLU A 23 4.90 -14.64 14.43
N TYR A 24 6.13 -15.14 14.59
CA TYR A 24 6.98 -14.76 15.71
C TYR A 24 7.20 -13.24 15.76
N ALA A 25 7.63 -12.67 14.65
CA ALA A 25 7.96 -11.23 14.59
C ALA A 25 6.75 -10.33 14.76
N LEU A 26 5.60 -10.70 14.16
CA LEU A 26 4.37 -9.92 14.31
C LEU A 26 3.84 -9.96 15.74
N ARG A 27 3.89 -11.11 16.41
CA ARG A 27 3.53 -11.24 17.83
C ARG A 27 4.44 -10.41 18.72
N GLN A 28 5.76 -10.39 18.46
CA GLN A 28 6.70 -9.52 19.17
C GLN A 28 6.41 -8.02 18.94
N ALA A 29 5.81 -7.70 17.81
CA ALA A 29 5.42 -6.33 17.48
C ALA A 29 4.03 -5.92 18.01
N GLY A 30 3.34 -6.82 18.77
CA GLY A 30 2.04 -6.56 19.41
C GLY A 30 0.83 -6.89 18.53
N PHE A 31 0.97 -7.80 17.55
CA PHE A 31 -0.14 -8.25 16.70
C PHE A 31 -0.61 -9.65 17.08
N ASP A 32 -1.91 -9.90 16.93
CA ASP A 32 -2.46 -11.25 16.90
C ASP A 32 -2.30 -11.82 15.48
N THR A 33 -1.87 -13.09 15.37
CA THR A 33 -1.65 -13.73 14.08
C THR A 33 -2.54 -14.94 13.89
N VAL A 34 -2.98 -15.16 12.67
CA VAL A 34 -3.62 -16.38 12.20
C VAL A 34 -3.04 -16.72 10.83
N SER A 35 -2.80 -18.00 10.57
CA SER A 35 -2.24 -18.44 9.30
C SER A 35 -3.22 -19.30 8.50
N ALA A 36 -3.01 -19.32 7.19
CA ALA A 36 -3.65 -20.18 6.21
C ALA A 36 -2.60 -20.62 5.18
N ARG A 37 -2.72 -21.84 4.66
CA ARG A 37 -1.73 -22.42 3.73
C ARG A 37 -2.19 -22.38 2.28
N ASP A 38 -3.44 -22.04 2.06
CA ASP A 38 -4.09 -21.97 0.76
C ASP A 38 -5.26 -20.98 0.80
N GLY A 39 -5.84 -20.71 -0.37
CA GLY A 39 -6.96 -19.78 -0.49
C GLY A 39 -8.22 -20.27 0.21
N ALA A 40 -8.48 -21.57 0.20
CA ALA A 40 -9.66 -22.13 0.84
C ALA A 40 -9.61 -21.93 2.37
N GLU A 41 -8.45 -22.16 3.00
CA GLU A 41 -8.23 -21.90 4.41
C GLU A 41 -8.26 -20.38 4.70
N ALA A 42 -7.65 -19.56 3.84
CA ALA A 42 -7.70 -18.10 3.98
C ALA A 42 -9.13 -17.58 4.05
N PHE A 43 -10.00 -17.97 3.12
CA PHE A 43 -11.40 -17.57 3.14
C PHE A 43 -12.17 -18.13 4.35
N ALA A 44 -11.82 -19.33 4.85
CA ALA A 44 -12.40 -19.86 6.09
C ALA A 44 -12.05 -18.96 7.27
N ARG A 45 -10.77 -18.58 7.43
CA ARG A 45 -10.31 -17.66 8.49
C ARG A 45 -10.97 -16.30 8.44
N VAL A 46 -11.13 -15.75 7.23
CA VAL A 46 -11.82 -14.47 7.00
C VAL A 46 -13.29 -14.55 7.37
N ARG A 47 -13.97 -15.68 7.08
CA ARG A 47 -15.37 -15.89 7.48
C ARG A 47 -15.55 -16.00 9.00
N GLU A 48 -14.63 -16.67 9.70
CA GLU A 48 -14.63 -16.78 11.16
C GLU A 48 -14.51 -15.39 11.82
N LYS A 49 -13.53 -14.61 11.42
CA LYS A 49 -13.31 -13.24 11.91
C LYS A 49 -12.52 -12.46 10.88
N THR A 50 -13.05 -11.32 10.45
CA THR A 50 -12.36 -10.41 9.52
C THR A 50 -11.02 -9.98 10.12
N PRO A 51 -9.88 -10.15 9.43
CA PRO A 51 -8.59 -9.66 9.89
C PRO A 51 -8.49 -8.15 9.71
N ASP A 52 -7.58 -7.51 10.45
CA ASP A 52 -7.27 -6.09 10.30
C ASP A 52 -6.27 -5.83 9.15
N ALA A 53 -5.45 -6.84 8.78
CA ALA A 53 -4.62 -6.84 7.58
C ALA A 53 -4.34 -8.27 7.10
N VAL A 54 -3.98 -8.42 5.82
CA VAL A 54 -3.60 -9.70 5.21
C VAL A 54 -2.20 -9.58 4.63
N ILE A 55 -1.34 -10.55 4.94
CA ILE A 55 -0.07 -10.82 4.24
C ILE A 55 -0.35 -12.03 3.35
N LEU A 56 -0.11 -11.90 2.04
CA LEU A 56 -0.57 -12.86 1.05
C LEU A 56 0.54 -13.22 0.08
N ASP A 57 0.93 -14.48 0.04
CA ASP A 57 1.81 -14.97 -1.02
C ASP A 57 1.08 -15.01 -2.37
N LEU A 58 1.79 -14.67 -3.43
CA LEU A 58 1.30 -14.79 -4.79
C LEU A 58 1.22 -16.25 -5.26
N MET A 59 2.17 -17.08 -4.83
CA MET A 59 2.33 -18.46 -5.28
C MET A 59 1.77 -19.44 -4.25
N LEU A 60 0.47 -19.68 -4.29
CA LEU A 60 -0.21 -20.66 -3.43
C LEU A 60 -0.64 -21.88 -4.25
N PRO A 61 -0.83 -23.06 -3.59
CA PRO A 61 -1.04 -24.31 -4.30
C PRO A 61 -2.42 -24.45 -4.98
N ASP A 62 -3.45 -23.73 -4.52
CA ASP A 62 -4.83 -23.87 -5.00
C ASP A 62 -5.29 -22.68 -5.85
N LEU A 63 -5.11 -21.46 -5.36
CA LEU A 63 -5.50 -20.21 -6.01
C LEU A 63 -4.31 -19.25 -6.00
N SER A 64 -4.15 -18.47 -7.08
CA SER A 64 -3.13 -17.41 -7.07
C SER A 64 -3.47 -16.34 -6.03
N GLY A 65 -2.44 -15.76 -5.39
CA GLY A 65 -2.66 -14.65 -4.45
C GLY A 65 -3.37 -13.46 -5.09
N THR A 66 -3.18 -13.22 -6.39
CA THR A 66 -3.91 -12.19 -7.13
C THR A 66 -5.42 -12.44 -7.15
N GLU A 67 -5.85 -13.69 -7.34
CA GLU A 67 -7.26 -14.06 -7.33
C GLU A 67 -7.86 -13.94 -5.93
N ILE A 68 -7.11 -14.34 -4.89
CA ILE A 68 -7.53 -14.17 -3.50
C ILE A 68 -7.69 -12.69 -3.17
N CYS A 69 -6.73 -11.84 -3.55
CA CYS A 69 -6.79 -10.39 -3.35
C CYS A 69 -8.03 -9.80 -4.03
N ARG A 70 -8.26 -10.15 -5.30
CA ARG A 70 -9.42 -9.68 -6.05
C ARG A 70 -10.74 -10.02 -5.34
N GLN A 71 -10.89 -11.25 -4.82
CA GLN A 71 -12.08 -11.67 -4.10
C GLN A 71 -12.24 -10.93 -2.76
N LEU A 72 -11.16 -10.72 -2.02
CA LEU A 72 -11.17 -9.93 -0.78
C LEU A 72 -11.61 -8.49 -1.07
N LYS A 73 -11.06 -7.86 -2.11
CA LYS A 73 -11.34 -6.46 -2.48
C LYS A 73 -12.72 -6.27 -3.11
N SER A 74 -13.30 -7.31 -3.72
CA SER A 74 -14.66 -7.25 -4.30
C SER A 74 -15.78 -7.44 -3.27
N THR A 75 -15.47 -7.92 -2.07
CA THR A 75 -16.47 -8.22 -1.03
C THR A 75 -16.57 -7.04 -0.05
N ALA A 76 -17.75 -6.42 0.10
CA ALA A 76 -17.98 -5.25 0.94
C ALA A 76 -17.41 -5.37 2.38
N ARG A 77 -17.46 -6.58 2.95
CA ARG A 77 -16.94 -6.86 4.31
C ARG A 77 -15.41 -6.77 4.40
N THR A 78 -14.71 -7.03 3.32
CA THR A 78 -13.24 -7.15 3.28
C THR A 78 -12.56 -6.16 2.35
N ALA A 79 -13.32 -5.38 1.59
CA ALA A 79 -12.80 -4.41 0.63
C ALA A 79 -11.83 -3.40 1.28
N ALA A 80 -12.13 -2.97 2.51
CA ALA A 80 -11.32 -2.04 3.28
C ALA A 80 -10.11 -2.70 3.99
N VAL A 81 -10.04 -4.04 4.05
CA VAL A 81 -8.93 -4.75 4.68
C VAL A 81 -7.68 -4.58 3.83
N PRO A 82 -6.59 -4.03 4.38
CA PRO A 82 -5.35 -3.88 3.63
C PRO A 82 -4.70 -5.24 3.35
N VAL A 83 -4.19 -5.39 2.12
CA VAL A 83 -3.51 -6.60 1.63
C VAL A 83 -2.09 -6.24 1.23
N ILE A 84 -1.10 -6.88 1.87
CA ILE A 84 0.32 -6.81 1.53
C ILE A 84 0.68 -8.09 0.81
N MET A 85 1.11 -8.00 -0.44
CA MET A 85 1.51 -9.18 -1.23
C MET A 85 2.98 -9.50 -1.05
N LEU A 86 3.28 -10.81 -0.87
CA LEU A 86 4.64 -11.33 -0.96
C LEU A 86 4.88 -11.87 -2.38
N THR A 87 5.94 -11.41 -3.05
CA THR A 87 6.21 -11.77 -4.45
C THR A 87 7.66 -12.19 -4.66
N ALA A 88 7.90 -13.13 -5.58
CA ALA A 88 9.24 -13.42 -6.04
C ALA A 88 9.77 -12.27 -6.92
N ARG A 89 11.09 -12.06 -6.91
CA ARG A 89 11.76 -10.94 -7.63
C ARG A 89 11.57 -10.97 -9.15
N SER A 90 11.17 -12.12 -9.72
CA SER A 90 11.00 -12.35 -11.16
C SER A 90 9.60 -12.01 -11.70
N ASP A 91 8.61 -11.78 -10.83
CA ASP A 91 7.22 -11.68 -11.24
C ASP A 91 6.77 -10.22 -11.39
N GLU A 92 7.49 -9.47 -12.25
CA GLU A 92 7.16 -8.07 -12.56
C GLU A 92 5.76 -7.91 -13.16
N VAL A 93 5.31 -8.89 -13.94
CA VAL A 93 3.97 -8.90 -14.55
C VAL A 93 2.89 -9.07 -13.47
N ASP A 94 3.12 -9.93 -12.49
CA ASP A 94 2.18 -10.16 -11.40
C ASP A 94 2.06 -8.96 -10.46
N ARG A 95 3.11 -8.15 -10.33
CA ARG A 95 3.07 -6.90 -9.54
C ARG A 95 2.19 -5.84 -10.20
N VAL A 96 2.26 -5.68 -11.51
CA VAL A 96 1.42 -4.73 -12.26
C VAL A 96 -0.05 -5.17 -12.19
N VAL A 97 -0.32 -6.45 -12.40
CA VAL A 97 -1.67 -7.03 -12.30
C VAL A 97 -2.22 -6.90 -10.87
N GLY A 98 -1.40 -7.18 -9.87
CA GLY A 98 -1.83 -7.09 -8.47
C GLY A 98 -2.16 -5.66 -8.02
N PHE A 99 -1.47 -4.64 -8.53
CA PHE A 99 -1.83 -3.23 -8.29
C PHE A 99 -3.16 -2.84 -8.95
N GLU A 100 -3.46 -3.38 -10.12
CA GLU A 100 -4.77 -3.22 -10.76
C GLU A 100 -5.90 -3.87 -9.94
N LEU A 101 -5.57 -4.89 -9.14
CA LEU A 101 -6.51 -5.61 -8.28
C LEU A 101 -6.71 -4.98 -6.89
N GLY A 102 -6.00 -3.89 -6.57
CA GLY A 102 -6.21 -3.12 -5.34
C GLY A 102 -5.40 -3.60 -4.13
N ALA A 103 -4.30 -4.34 -4.31
CA ALA A 103 -3.36 -4.61 -3.23
C ALA A 103 -2.78 -3.30 -2.66
N ASP A 104 -2.60 -3.25 -1.35
CA ASP A 104 -2.19 -2.04 -0.63
C ASP A 104 -0.68 -1.86 -0.55
N ASP A 105 0.09 -2.97 -0.60
CA ASP A 105 1.55 -2.95 -0.61
C ASP A 105 2.12 -4.26 -1.17
N TYR A 106 3.44 -4.26 -1.49
CA TYR A 106 4.19 -5.42 -2.01
C TYR A 106 5.54 -5.53 -1.32
N ILE A 107 5.93 -6.77 -1.04
CA ILE A 107 7.24 -7.11 -0.48
C ILE A 107 7.85 -8.20 -1.35
N THR A 108 9.07 -7.97 -1.83
CA THR A 108 9.79 -8.96 -2.65
C THR A 108 10.53 -9.97 -1.80
N LYS A 109 10.39 -11.25 -2.11
CA LYS A 109 11.24 -12.33 -1.55
C LYS A 109 12.65 -12.31 -2.21
N PRO A 110 13.76 -12.42 -1.47
CA PRO A 110 13.84 -12.53 -0.02
C PRO A 110 13.63 -11.18 0.67
N PHE A 111 12.91 -11.16 1.76
CA PHE A 111 12.59 -9.96 2.53
C PHE A 111 13.20 -9.97 3.93
N SER A 112 13.31 -8.80 4.51
CA SER A 112 13.60 -8.62 5.92
C SER A 112 12.31 -8.71 6.74
N VAL A 113 12.30 -9.52 7.79
CA VAL A 113 11.17 -9.63 8.72
C VAL A 113 10.82 -8.27 9.35
N ARG A 114 11.84 -7.44 9.60
CA ARG A 114 11.66 -6.06 10.08
C ARG A 114 10.89 -5.21 9.08
N GLU A 115 11.14 -5.38 7.79
CA GLU A 115 10.42 -4.70 6.72
C GLU A 115 8.94 -5.06 6.75
N VAL A 116 8.60 -6.37 6.82
CA VAL A 116 7.22 -6.82 6.90
C VAL A 116 6.49 -6.18 8.08
N VAL A 117 7.10 -6.17 9.27
CA VAL A 117 6.50 -5.55 10.47
C VAL A 117 6.27 -4.05 10.27
N LEU A 118 7.21 -3.33 9.66
CA LEU A 118 7.07 -1.89 9.39
C LEU A 118 5.93 -1.62 8.40
N ARG A 119 5.80 -2.43 7.35
CA ARG A 119 4.73 -2.29 6.35
C ARG A 119 3.36 -2.63 6.93
N VAL A 120 3.25 -3.67 7.76
CA VAL A 120 2.02 -3.98 8.49
C VAL A 120 1.60 -2.81 9.38
N LYS A 121 2.55 -2.23 10.14
CA LYS A 121 2.27 -1.02 10.95
C LYS A 121 1.81 0.15 10.10
N ALA A 122 2.40 0.33 8.91
CA ALA A 122 2.04 1.43 8.01
C ALA A 122 0.63 1.28 7.46
N VAL A 123 0.22 0.09 7.00
CA VAL A 123 -1.12 -0.12 6.45
C VAL A 123 -2.23 -0.10 7.52
N LEU A 124 -1.91 -0.48 8.77
CA LEU A 124 -2.87 -0.48 9.88
C LEU A 124 -3.13 0.91 10.48
N ARG A 125 -2.17 1.85 10.39
CA ARG A 125 -2.35 3.23 10.87
C ARG A 125 -3.50 3.97 10.20
N ARG A 126 -4.04 3.46 9.11
CA ARG A 126 -5.18 4.00 8.37
C ARG A 126 -6.49 4.13 9.18
N GLY A 127 -6.53 3.63 10.43
CA GLY A 127 -7.78 3.51 11.21
C GLY A 127 -7.83 4.16 12.59
N THR A 128 -6.80 4.84 13.11
CA THR A 128 -6.80 5.36 14.48
C THR A 128 -6.96 6.90 14.51
N PRO A 129 -8.09 7.44 14.99
CA PRO A 129 -8.23 8.89 15.19
C PRO A 129 -7.53 9.33 16.49
N GLY A 130 -6.61 10.26 16.40
CA GLY A 130 -6.19 11.07 17.55
C GLY A 130 -4.71 11.15 17.84
N GLU A 131 -4.00 11.92 17.04
CA GLU A 131 -2.88 12.78 17.43
C GLU A 131 -2.55 13.65 16.23
N THR A 132 -2.33 14.94 16.41
CA THR A 132 -2.18 15.91 15.32
C THR A 132 -0.75 15.84 14.76
N PRO A 133 -0.54 15.20 13.59
CA PRO A 133 0.76 14.99 13.00
C PRO A 133 1.18 16.13 12.06
N PRO A 134 2.40 16.15 11.54
CA PRO A 134 2.79 17.12 10.56
C PRO A 134 1.87 17.03 9.33
N ARG A 135 0.96 17.99 9.24
CA ARG A 135 0.03 18.14 8.11
C ARG A 135 0.75 18.89 7.00
N ALA A 136 0.96 18.24 5.89
CA ALA A 136 1.37 18.95 4.69
C ALA A 136 0.12 19.40 3.93
N GLU A 137 -0.03 20.71 3.72
CA GLU A 137 -1.12 21.31 2.94
C GLU A 137 -0.53 22.01 1.72
N LEU A 138 -1.15 21.78 0.56
CA LEU A 138 -0.79 22.42 -0.69
C LEU A 138 -2.05 22.66 -1.53
N GLY A 139 -2.47 23.92 -1.62
CA GLY A 139 -3.72 24.27 -2.30
C GLY A 139 -4.92 23.53 -1.67
N PRO A 140 -5.74 22.81 -2.47
CA PRO A 140 -6.89 22.07 -1.95
C PRO A 140 -6.50 20.74 -1.28
N VAL A 141 -5.24 20.29 -1.39
CA VAL A 141 -4.79 18.96 -0.92
C VAL A 141 -4.18 19.07 0.46
N ARG A 142 -4.68 18.26 1.38
CA ARG A 142 -4.12 18.07 2.72
C ARG A 142 -3.73 16.61 2.90
N LEU A 143 -2.46 16.38 3.27
CA LEU A 143 -1.89 15.08 3.55
C LEU A 143 -1.63 14.94 5.06
N ASP A 144 -2.19 13.91 5.64
CA ASP A 144 -1.92 13.47 7.00
C ASP A 144 -1.08 12.19 6.92
N THR A 145 0.23 12.34 7.09
CA THR A 145 1.18 11.23 6.91
C THR A 145 1.12 10.22 8.04
N GLU A 146 0.75 10.64 9.26
CA GLU A 146 0.65 9.72 10.39
C GLU A 146 -0.66 8.93 10.35
N ALA A 147 -1.79 9.60 10.08
CA ALA A 147 -3.07 8.92 9.92
C ALA A 147 -3.21 8.23 8.55
N HIS A 148 -2.26 8.44 7.63
CA HIS A 148 -2.28 7.93 6.26
C HIS A 148 -3.55 8.31 5.50
N ARG A 149 -4.00 9.57 5.66
CA ARG A 149 -5.24 10.10 5.09
C ARG A 149 -4.96 11.29 4.19
N VAL A 150 -5.76 11.40 3.15
CA VAL A 150 -5.70 12.52 2.20
C VAL A 150 -7.06 13.18 2.14
N PHE A 151 -7.06 14.50 2.09
CA PHE A 151 -8.26 15.30 1.93
C PHE A 151 -8.06 16.24 0.75
N VAL A 152 -9.11 16.42 -0.04
CA VAL A 152 -9.17 17.40 -1.13
C VAL A 152 -10.41 18.25 -0.91
N ASP A 153 -10.26 19.57 -0.85
CA ASP A 153 -11.33 20.51 -0.50
C ASP A 153 -12.06 20.16 0.81
N GLY A 154 -11.35 19.54 1.76
CA GLY A 154 -11.88 19.11 3.07
C GLY A 154 -12.53 17.73 3.08
N GLU A 155 -12.81 17.13 1.92
CA GLU A 155 -13.38 15.79 1.80
C GLU A 155 -12.27 14.73 1.75
N GLU A 156 -12.47 13.61 2.46
CA GLU A 156 -11.51 12.51 2.49
C GLU A 156 -11.48 11.75 1.16
N VAL A 157 -10.29 11.52 0.61
CA VAL A 157 -10.09 10.81 -0.65
C VAL A 157 -9.33 9.51 -0.38
N GLU A 158 -9.90 8.39 -0.81
CA GLU A 158 -9.27 7.08 -0.69
C GLU A 158 -8.17 6.90 -1.75
N LEU A 159 -6.93 6.82 -1.29
CA LEU A 159 -5.78 6.47 -2.11
C LEU A 159 -5.31 5.04 -1.77
N THR A 160 -4.81 4.33 -2.80
CA THR A 160 -4.02 3.11 -2.55
C THR A 160 -2.69 3.48 -1.88
N ALA A 161 -2.01 2.52 -1.25
CA ALA A 161 -0.73 2.79 -0.58
C ALA A 161 0.33 3.39 -1.51
N LEU A 162 0.35 2.98 -2.79
CA LEU A 162 1.27 3.54 -3.78
C LEU A 162 0.90 4.96 -4.20
N GLU A 163 -0.38 5.23 -4.41
CA GLU A 163 -0.83 6.59 -4.71
C GLU A 163 -0.55 7.52 -3.54
N PHE A 164 -0.71 7.02 -2.30
CA PHE A 164 -0.36 7.77 -1.10
C PHE A 164 1.14 8.05 -1.04
N ARG A 165 2.01 7.02 -1.22
CA ARG A 165 3.48 7.21 -1.26
C ARG A 165 3.91 8.16 -2.38
N LEU A 166 3.27 8.05 -3.54
CA LEU A 166 3.55 8.93 -4.66
C LEU A 166 3.20 10.38 -4.32
N LEU A 167 2.04 10.63 -3.70
CA LEU A 167 1.64 11.94 -3.23
C LEU A 167 2.57 12.46 -2.14
N GLU A 168 2.90 11.64 -1.14
CA GLU A 168 3.85 11.97 -0.08
C GLU A 168 5.23 12.35 -0.63
N THR A 169 5.75 11.57 -1.60
CA THR A 169 7.02 11.86 -2.29
C THR A 169 6.97 13.19 -3.03
N PHE A 170 5.87 13.50 -3.69
CA PHE A 170 5.68 14.78 -4.36
C PHE A 170 5.60 15.94 -3.36
N MET A 171 4.84 15.81 -2.28
CA MET A 171 4.66 16.85 -1.27
C MET A 171 5.95 17.10 -0.47
N ALA A 172 6.77 16.07 -0.25
CA ALA A 172 8.09 16.23 0.37
C ALA A 172 9.10 16.98 -0.51
N ARG A 173 8.83 17.12 -1.82
CA ARG A 173 9.76 17.67 -2.81
C ARG A 173 9.09 18.70 -3.72
N ILE A 174 8.22 19.56 -3.15
CA ILE A 174 7.55 20.62 -3.88
C ILE A 174 8.56 21.47 -4.67
N GLY A 175 8.21 21.86 -5.90
CA GLY A 175 9.04 22.65 -6.81
C GLY A 175 10.15 21.86 -7.52
N ARG A 176 10.47 20.64 -7.08
CA ARG A 176 11.55 19.83 -7.68
C ARG A 176 11.01 18.88 -8.75
N VAL A 177 11.69 18.86 -9.90
CA VAL A 177 11.42 17.87 -10.94
C VAL A 177 11.95 16.51 -10.46
N GLN A 178 11.12 15.50 -10.55
CA GLN A 178 11.46 14.12 -10.24
C GLN A 178 11.37 13.30 -11.52
N THR A 179 12.45 12.61 -11.88
CA THR A 179 12.44 11.77 -13.08
C THR A 179 11.57 10.54 -12.85
N ARG A 180 11.16 9.88 -13.93
CA ARG A 180 10.38 8.64 -13.83
C ARG A 180 11.16 7.54 -13.13
N GLU A 181 12.48 7.47 -13.37
CA GLU A 181 13.39 6.53 -12.73
C GLU A 181 13.50 6.80 -11.22
N GLN A 182 13.62 8.08 -10.82
CA GLN A 182 13.65 8.46 -9.40
C GLN A 182 12.34 8.09 -8.71
N LEU A 183 11.20 8.42 -9.31
CA LEU A 183 9.88 8.05 -8.78
C LEU A 183 9.72 6.53 -8.69
N LEU A 184 10.15 5.80 -9.72
CA LEU A 184 10.11 4.35 -9.74
C LEU A 184 10.94 3.75 -8.61
N HIS A 185 12.15 4.27 -8.39
CA HIS A 185 13.02 3.85 -7.30
C HIS A 185 12.42 4.19 -5.93
N ASP A 186 11.97 5.43 -5.72
CA ASP A 186 11.59 5.94 -4.40
C ASP A 186 10.21 5.44 -3.94
N VAL A 187 9.30 5.20 -4.88
CA VAL A 187 7.91 4.80 -4.58
C VAL A 187 7.70 3.29 -4.73
N TRP A 188 8.34 2.67 -5.73
CA TRP A 188 8.20 1.24 -6.03
C TRP A 188 9.40 0.39 -5.61
N GLU A 189 10.50 1.03 -5.15
CA GLU A 189 11.76 0.34 -4.77
C GLU A 189 12.35 -0.49 -5.93
N MET A 190 12.14 -0.04 -7.16
CA MET A 190 12.52 -0.74 -8.39
C MET A 190 13.60 0.02 -9.15
N THR A 191 14.50 -0.74 -9.80
CA THR A 191 15.54 -0.20 -10.69
C THR A 191 15.37 -0.82 -12.08
N GLY A 192 15.18 0.01 -13.13
CA GLY A 192 15.12 -0.48 -14.52
C GLY A 192 14.38 0.46 -15.48
N GLU A 193 14.85 0.55 -16.73
CA GLU A 193 14.32 1.43 -17.77
C GLU A 193 12.94 1.02 -18.31
N LEU A 194 12.56 -0.25 -18.21
CA LEU A 194 11.37 -0.81 -18.86
C LEU A 194 10.04 -0.48 -18.18
N GLN A 195 10.04 0.12 -16.98
CA GLN A 195 8.86 0.26 -16.14
C GLN A 195 8.38 1.70 -15.93
N THR A 196 8.94 2.65 -16.62
CA THR A 196 8.56 4.07 -16.50
C THR A 196 7.09 4.35 -16.86
N ARG A 197 6.47 3.51 -17.69
CA ARG A 197 5.02 3.60 -18.01
C ARG A 197 4.12 3.36 -16.81
N THR A 198 4.58 2.58 -15.83
CA THR A 198 3.85 2.35 -14.57
C THR A 198 3.68 3.65 -13.80
N VAL A 199 4.72 4.48 -13.73
CA VAL A 199 4.67 5.81 -13.09
C VAL A 199 3.61 6.68 -13.75
N ASP A 200 3.55 6.74 -15.09
CA ASP A 200 2.60 7.56 -15.82
C ASP A 200 1.14 7.15 -15.52
N THR A 201 0.88 5.85 -15.41
CA THR A 201 -0.45 5.33 -15.07
C THR A 201 -0.88 5.72 -13.67
N HIS A 202 0.01 5.60 -12.68
CA HIS A 202 -0.30 5.97 -11.29
C HIS A 202 -0.42 7.48 -11.10
N VAL A 203 0.41 8.28 -11.76
CA VAL A 203 0.25 9.74 -11.77
C VAL A 203 -1.09 10.14 -12.38
N LYS A 204 -1.53 9.49 -13.46
CA LYS A 204 -2.85 9.75 -14.05
C LYS A 204 -3.97 9.44 -13.05
N ARG A 205 -3.96 8.25 -12.41
CA ARG A 205 -4.96 7.86 -11.41
C ARG A 205 -4.95 8.78 -10.18
N LEU A 206 -3.76 9.13 -9.69
CA LEU A 206 -3.62 10.06 -8.58
C LEU A 206 -4.25 11.42 -8.93
N ARG A 207 -3.97 11.97 -10.11
CA ARG A 207 -4.61 13.22 -10.58
C ARG A 207 -6.13 13.11 -10.63
N GLU A 208 -6.66 12.00 -11.13
CA GLU A 208 -8.11 11.76 -11.18
C GLU A 208 -8.74 11.79 -9.79
N LYS A 209 -8.08 11.17 -8.80
CA LYS A 209 -8.53 11.14 -7.41
C LYS A 209 -8.35 12.48 -6.68
N LEU A 210 -7.31 13.24 -7.01
CA LEU A 210 -7.08 14.57 -6.42
C LEU A 210 -8.05 15.65 -6.95
N GLY A 211 -8.88 15.36 -7.94
CA GLY A 211 -9.93 16.26 -8.41
C GLY A 211 -9.45 17.69 -8.69
N SER A 212 -9.83 18.66 -7.85
CA SER A 212 -9.41 20.06 -7.92
C SER A 212 -7.90 20.25 -7.72
N GLY A 213 -7.24 19.31 -6.99
CA GLY A 213 -5.79 19.29 -6.77
C GLY A 213 -4.97 18.67 -7.91
N ARG A 214 -5.61 18.18 -8.97
CA ARG A 214 -4.95 17.47 -10.08
C ARG A 214 -3.82 18.25 -10.75
N ASP A 215 -3.99 19.57 -10.88
CA ASP A 215 -3.06 20.45 -11.58
C ASP A 215 -1.83 20.83 -10.73
N LEU A 216 -1.80 20.45 -9.45
CA LEU A 216 -0.60 20.55 -8.61
C LEU A 216 0.53 19.64 -9.12
N ILE A 217 0.19 18.50 -9.74
CA ILE A 217 1.19 17.61 -10.32
C ILE A 217 1.34 17.95 -11.80
N GLU A 218 2.45 18.58 -12.17
CA GLU A 218 2.77 18.98 -13.53
C GLU A 218 3.60 17.91 -14.25
N THR A 219 3.38 17.77 -15.57
CA THR A 219 4.24 16.95 -16.42
C THR A 219 5.36 17.79 -16.99
N VAL A 220 6.60 17.48 -16.68
CA VAL A 220 7.78 18.08 -17.28
C VAL A 220 8.22 17.20 -18.45
N ARG A 221 7.92 17.63 -19.68
CA ARG A 221 8.15 16.86 -20.90
C ARG A 221 9.59 16.38 -21.02
N GLY A 222 9.77 15.12 -21.34
CA GLY A 222 11.09 14.47 -21.49
C GLY A 222 11.82 14.15 -20.18
N LEU A 223 11.34 14.64 -19.02
CA LEU A 223 12.01 14.44 -17.73
C LEU A 223 11.16 13.61 -16.76
N GLY A 224 9.96 14.08 -16.39
CA GLY A 224 9.18 13.42 -15.37
C GLY A 224 8.03 14.30 -14.88
N TYR A 225 7.93 14.44 -13.56
CA TYR A 225 6.84 15.16 -12.91
C TYR A 225 7.35 16.11 -11.82
N ARG A 226 6.57 17.14 -11.55
CA ARG A 226 6.85 18.10 -10.48
C ARG A 226 5.55 18.47 -9.78
N MET A 227 5.55 18.53 -8.46
CA MET A 227 4.49 19.17 -7.70
C MET A 227 4.79 20.66 -7.59
N SER A 228 3.86 21.50 -7.99
CA SER A 228 4.01 22.97 -7.99
C SER A 228 3.12 23.59 -6.91
N ASP A 229 3.65 24.62 -6.23
CA ASP A 229 2.86 25.44 -5.34
C ASP A 229 2.01 26.43 -6.16
N PRO A 230 0.66 26.46 -5.98
CA PRO A 230 -0.20 27.43 -6.64
C PRO A 230 0.14 28.87 -6.31
N ALA A 231 0.75 29.12 -5.14
CA ALA A 231 1.14 30.47 -4.69
C ALA A 231 2.40 31.00 -5.40
N GLU A 232 3.15 30.15 -6.11
CA GLU A 232 4.36 30.53 -6.86
C GLU A 232 4.08 30.77 -8.36
N ARG A 233 2.81 30.80 -8.80
CA ARG A 233 2.41 31.06 -10.18
C ARG A 233 2.01 32.52 -10.44
#